data_9ba1f8a90f9ae3b9eaf51f8ecaecb0f3
#
_entry.id   9ba1f8a90f9ae3b9eaf51f8ecaecb0f3
#
_cell.length_a   1.000
_cell.length_b   1.000
_cell.length_c   1.000
_cell.angle_alpha   90.00
_cell.angle_beta   90.00
_cell.angle_gamma   90.00
#
_symmetry.space_group_name_H-M   'P 1'
#
loop_
_entity.id
_entity.type
_entity.pdbx_description
1 polymer ?
#
loop_
_entity_poly.entity_id
_entity_poly.type
_entity_poly.pdbx_seq_one_letter_code
_entity_poly.pdbx_strand_id
1 'polypeptide(L)'
;MAADQSFDTVLVVDFGAQYAQLIARRVRECHVFSEIVPSTMPAAEMLAKRPKAIILSGGPASVYAEGAPVAPEGLFDIGVPTLGICYGHQVMAQALGGTVENSDVAEYGGATVAVTSPGMLFAGLPHEQAVWMSHRDFVRDAPSGFTVTASTDVTPVAGMEDLERGFFGVQFHPEVLHTEHGMEILRRFLYEGAGCRPNWTMVNIAEESIEAVREQVGGKRAICALSGGVDSAVAAALVQQAIGERLTCVFVDHGLLRKGEPEQVEKDFVAVTGVNLHVVDAQDRFLAALEGVSDPEEKRKIIGREFIRVFEEAAREIVHGGSGGASEQGSAEDASEPVEFLVQGTLYPDVVESGGGNGAANIKSHHNVGGLPDDLQFKLIEPLRTLFKDEVRALGEQLGLPPEIVWRQPFPGPGLGIRIIGAVTRDRLDILRDADAIAREELTRAGLDRDIWQFPVVLLADVRSVGVQGDSRTYGHPIVLRPVTSEDAMTADWARLPFDLLQRISTRITNEVREINRVTVDITSKPPGTIEWE
;
A
#
# COMPACT_ATOMS: atom_id res chain seq x y z
N MET A 1 8.10 -30.32 -12.11
CA MET A 1 6.81 -29.96 -12.74
C MET A 1 6.57 -28.52 -12.32
N ALA A 2 6.39 -27.59 -13.26
CA ALA A 2 6.05 -26.21 -12.90
C ALA A 2 4.70 -26.25 -12.15
N ALA A 3 4.65 -25.61 -10.97
CA ALA A 3 3.40 -25.42 -10.23
C ALA A 3 2.35 -24.85 -11.19
N ASP A 4 1.20 -25.46 -11.23
CA ASP A 4 0.04 -24.95 -11.97
C ASP A 4 -0.24 -23.56 -11.38
N GLN A 5 -0.18 -22.49 -12.21
CA GLN A 5 -0.48 -21.15 -11.70
C GLN A 5 -1.96 -21.16 -11.28
N SER A 6 -2.23 -21.04 -10.00
CA SER A 6 -3.59 -21.07 -9.48
C SER A 6 -4.41 -19.86 -9.96
N PHE A 7 -3.73 -18.73 -10.22
CA PHE A 7 -4.34 -17.48 -10.70
C PHE A 7 -3.99 -17.17 -12.16
N ASP A 8 -5.00 -16.72 -12.90
CA ASP A 8 -4.78 -16.16 -14.23
C ASP A 8 -4.09 -14.80 -14.09
N THR A 9 -2.97 -14.61 -14.79
CA THR A 9 -2.12 -13.42 -14.67
C THR A 9 -2.34 -12.44 -15.82
N VAL A 10 -2.50 -11.17 -15.51
CA VAL A 10 -2.49 -10.05 -16.46
C VAL A 10 -1.23 -9.24 -16.28
N LEU A 11 -0.45 -9.05 -17.33
CA LEU A 11 0.70 -8.15 -17.29
C LEU A 11 0.26 -6.73 -17.67
N VAL A 12 0.61 -5.76 -16.82
CA VAL A 12 0.45 -4.33 -17.12
C VAL A 12 1.81 -3.78 -17.47
N VAL A 13 1.99 -3.47 -18.76
CA VAL A 13 3.25 -2.90 -19.28
C VAL A 13 3.27 -1.41 -18.97
N ASP A 14 4.24 -0.99 -18.17
CA ASP A 14 4.38 0.40 -17.73
C ASP A 14 5.23 1.21 -18.73
N PHE A 15 4.61 2.19 -19.37
CA PHE A 15 5.26 3.17 -20.25
C PHE A 15 5.64 4.46 -19.52
N GLY A 16 5.62 4.47 -18.18
CA GLY A 16 6.10 5.57 -17.34
C GLY A 16 5.03 6.60 -16.97
N ALA A 17 3.74 6.27 -17.09
CA ALA A 17 2.65 7.10 -16.60
C ALA A 17 2.24 6.72 -15.17
N GLN A 18 1.65 7.69 -14.45
CA GLN A 18 1.17 7.47 -13.06
C GLN A 18 0.08 6.40 -12.94
N TYR A 19 -0.55 5.99 -14.04
CA TYR A 19 -1.75 5.15 -14.03
C TYR A 19 -1.49 3.65 -14.11
N ALA A 20 -0.25 3.18 -14.31
CA ALA A 20 0.03 1.74 -14.39
C ALA A 20 -0.38 0.99 -13.10
N GLN A 21 -0.12 1.58 -11.93
CA GLN A 21 -0.57 1.03 -10.65
C GLN A 21 -2.10 1.03 -10.52
N LEU A 22 -2.75 2.09 -11.01
CA LEU A 22 -4.21 2.17 -10.98
C LEU A 22 -4.84 1.11 -11.90
N ILE A 23 -4.30 0.92 -13.12
CA ILE A 23 -4.73 -0.15 -14.03
C ILE A 23 -4.60 -1.52 -13.34
N ALA A 24 -3.45 -1.80 -12.72
CA ALA A 24 -3.22 -3.05 -12.01
C ALA A 24 -4.24 -3.28 -10.89
N ARG A 25 -4.56 -2.24 -10.11
CA ARG A 25 -5.62 -2.30 -9.07
C ARG A 25 -7.00 -2.58 -9.66
N ARG A 26 -7.38 -1.90 -10.76
CA ARG A 26 -8.67 -2.13 -11.44
C ARG A 26 -8.82 -3.56 -11.96
N VAL A 27 -7.73 -4.16 -12.47
CA VAL A 27 -7.72 -5.57 -12.85
C VAL A 27 -7.98 -6.46 -11.63
N ARG A 28 -7.40 -6.16 -10.47
CA ARG A 28 -7.62 -6.92 -9.23
C ARG A 28 -9.02 -6.72 -8.65
N GLU A 29 -9.60 -5.54 -8.79
CA GLU A 29 -11.02 -5.30 -8.48
C GLU A 29 -11.96 -6.13 -9.37
N CYS A 30 -11.50 -6.57 -10.54
CA CYS A 30 -12.15 -7.59 -11.37
C CYS A 30 -11.77 -9.02 -10.95
N HIS A 31 -11.23 -9.24 -9.76
CA HIS A 31 -10.82 -10.56 -9.25
C HIS A 31 -9.85 -11.33 -10.16
N VAL A 32 -8.98 -10.63 -10.87
CA VAL A 32 -7.90 -11.19 -11.69
C VAL A 32 -6.56 -10.68 -11.19
N PHE A 33 -5.57 -11.56 -11.09
CA PHE A 33 -4.23 -11.15 -10.65
C PHE A 33 -3.55 -10.29 -11.71
N SER A 34 -2.86 -9.23 -11.29
CA SER A 34 -2.10 -8.34 -12.17
C SER A 34 -0.67 -8.16 -11.67
N GLU A 35 0.26 -8.06 -12.60
CA GLU A 35 1.67 -7.75 -12.35
C GLU A 35 2.12 -6.60 -13.26
N ILE A 36 2.76 -5.58 -12.69
CA ILE A 36 3.35 -4.47 -13.45
C ILE A 36 4.74 -4.88 -13.92
N VAL A 37 4.99 -4.68 -15.22
CA VAL A 37 6.28 -4.98 -15.82
C VAL A 37 6.79 -3.76 -16.62
N PRO A 38 8.11 -3.51 -16.66
CA PRO A 38 8.63 -2.39 -17.41
C PRO A 38 8.46 -2.60 -18.92
N SER A 39 8.29 -1.52 -19.68
CA SER A 39 8.20 -1.55 -21.15
C SER A 39 9.46 -2.09 -21.82
N THR A 40 10.57 -2.16 -21.09
CA THR A 40 11.85 -2.73 -21.56
C THR A 40 11.93 -4.25 -21.40
N MET A 41 10.94 -4.91 -20.74
CA MET A 41 10.93 -6.37 -20.60
C MET A 41 10.76 -7.04 -21.95
N PRO A 42 11.64 -7.97 -22.36
CA PRO A 42 11.49 -8.70 -23.62
C PRO A 42 10.18 -9.51 -23.70
N ALA A 43 9.56 -9.57 -24.87
CA ALA A 43 8.32 -10.33 -25.09
C ALA A 43 8.44 -11.81 -24.68
N ALA A 44 9.61 -12.41 -24.86
CA ALA A 44 9.89 -13.78 -24.44
C ALA A 44 9.84 -13.96 -22.91
N GLU A 45 10.29 -12.97 -22.15
CA GLU A 45 10.22 -12.99 -20.69
C GLU A 45 8.77 -12.76 -20.21
N MET A 46 8.02 -11.89 -20.90
CA MET A 46 6.58 -11.73 -20.65
C MET A 46 5.83 -13.05 -20.88
N LEU A 47 6.11 -13.73 -22.00
CA LEU A 47 5.49 -15.02 -22.32
C LEU A 47 5.87 -16.11 -21.31
N ALA A 48 7.09 -16.08 -20.76
CA ALA A 48 7.53 -17.03 -19.73
C ALA A 48 6.71 -16.92 -18.43
N LYS A 49 6.11 -15.74 -18.16
CA LYS A 49 5.15 -15.53 -17.07
C LYS A 49 3.75 -16.10 -17.36
N ARG A 50 3.53 -16.65 -18.55
CA ARG A 50 2.27 -17.26 -19.01
C ARG A 50 1.04 -16.37 -18.79
N PRO A 51 1.07 -15.10 -19.25
CA PRO A 51 -0.06 -14.20 -19.04
C PRO A 51 -1.28 -14.63 -19.85
N LYS A 52 -2.46 -14.43 -19.28
CA LYS A 52 -3.74 -14.56 -19.97
C LYS A 52 -4.06 -13.32 -20.80
N ALA A 53 -3.60 -12.16 -20.36
CA ALA A 53 -3.79 -10.88 -21.03
C ALA A 53 -2.60 -9.96 -20.79
N ILE A 54 -2.45 -8.97 -21.67
CA ILE A 54 -1.53 -7.86 -21.53
C ILE A 54 -2.30 -6.55 -21.62
N ILE A 55 -1.99 -5.59 -20.75
CA ILE A 55 -2.53 -4.23 -20.82
C ILE A 55 -1.35 -3.28 -21.00
N LEU A 56 -1.38 -2.47 -22.05
CA LEU A 56 -0.40 -1.42 -22.33
C LEU A 56 -0.89 -0.13 -21.72
N SER A 57 -0.17 0.41 -20.75
CA SER A 57 -0.58 1.59 -19.99
C SER A 57 -0.50 2.89 -20.79
N GLY A 58 -0.96 3.98 -20.22
CA GLY A 58 -0.64 5.32 -20.67
C GLY A 58 0.86 5.63 -20.58
N GLY A 59 1.31 6.68 -21.24
CA GLY A 59 2.68 7.17 -21.23
C GLY A 59 2.75 8.68 -21.06
N PRO A 60 3.93 9.24 -20.71
CA PRO A 60 4.06 10.66 -20.37
C PRO A 60 4.15 11.58 -21.58
N ALA A 61 4.41 11.07 -22.78
CA ALA A 61 4.79 11.86 -23.95
C ALA A 61 4.16 11.34 -25.24
N SER A 62 4.43 12.06 -26.32
CA SER A 62 4.10 11.64 -27.69
C SER A 62 4.90 10.39 -28.09
N VAL A 63 4.29 9.51 -28.87
CA VAL A 63 4.97 8.34 -29.48
C VAL A 63 6.10 8.75 -30.42
N TYR A 64 6.18 10.00 -30.82
CA TYR A 64 7.21 10.57 -31.68
C TYR A 64 8.31 11.34 -30.92
N ALA A 65 8.22 11.46 -29.59
CA ALA A 65 9.24 12.13 -28.81
C ALA A 65 10.55 11.33 -28.83
N GLU A 66 11.68 12.03 -28.80
CA GLU A 66 12.99 11.38 -28.71
C GLU A 66 13.09 10.58 -27.41
N GLY A 67 13.40 9.29 -27.51
CA GLY A 67 13.44 8.38 -26.35
C GLY A 67 12.07 7.91 -25.86
N ALA A 68 10.98 8.15 -26.64
CA ALA A 68 9.66 7.65 -26.31
C ALA A 68 9.67 6.12 -26.15
N PRO A 69 9.07 5.56 -25.10
CA PRO A 69 9.03 4.12 -24.92
C PRO A 69 8.21 3.46 -26.03
N VAL A 70 8.72 2.37 -26.55
CA VAL A 70 8.10 1.58 -27.63
C VAL A 70 7.64 0.23 -27.11
N ALA A 71 6.74 -0.42 -27.84
CA ALA A 71 6.38 -1.80 -27.53
C ALA A 71 7.61 -2.72 -27.65
N PRO A 72 7.81 -3.68 -26.76
CA PRO A 72 8.84 -4.71 -26.91
C PRO A 72 8.72 -5.42 -28.25
N GLU A 73 9.88 -5.67 -28.88
CA GLU A 73 9.91 -6.39 -30.16
C GLU A 73 9.22 -7.76 -30.03
N GLY A 74 8.35 -8.08 -30.99
CA GLY A 74 7.58 -9.32 -31.01
C GLY A 74 6.40 -9.40 -30.02
N LEU A 75 6.09 -8.33 -29.29
CA LEU A 75 4.99 -8.34 -28.31
C LEU A 75 3.64 -8.73 -28.93
N PHE A 76 3.37 -8.26 -30.13
CA PHE A 76 2.10 -8.54 -30.81
C PHE A 76 2.09 -9.89 -31.58
N ASP A 77 3.21 -10.65 -31.53
CA ASP A 77 3.34 -11.96 -32.16
C ASP A 77 3.21 -13.13 -31.18
N ILE A 78 3.17 -12.85 -29.86
CA ILE A 78 3.12 -13.90 -28.83
C ILE A 78 1.74 -14.55 -28.64
N GLY A 79 0.70 -14.03 -29.33
CA GLY A 79 -0.64 -14.61 -29.31
C GLY A 79 -1.41 -14.41 -27.99
N VAL A 80 -1.07 -13.39 -27.21
CA VAL A 80 -1.74 -13.04 -25.95
C VAL A 80 -2.70 -11.86 -26.19
N PRO A 81 -3.98 -11.96 -25.78
CA PRO A 81 -4.92 -10.85 -25.89
C PRO A 81 -4.37 -9.58 -25.25
N THR A 82 -4.42 -8.45 -25.98
CA THR A 82 -3.77 -7.22 -25.57
C THR A 82 -4.72 -6.02 -25.66
N LEU A 83 -4.81 -5.23 -24.57
CA LEU A 83 -5.54 -3.95 -24.52
C LEU A 83 -4.56 -2.79 -24.43
N GLY A 84 -4.61 -1.86 -25.39
CA GLY A 84 -3.88 -0.59 -25.31
C GLY A 84 -4.75 0.52 -24.71
N ILE A 85 -4.23 1.25 -23.74
CA ILE A 85 -4.90 2.39 -23.09
C ILE A 85 -4.10 3.66 -23.37
N CYS A 86 -4.73 4.67 -23.96
CA CYS A 86 -4.16 5.98 -24.26
C CYS A 86 -2.85 5.87 -25.05
N TYR A 87 -1.69 6.07 -24.43
CA TYR A 87 -0.39 5.87 -25.08
C TYR A 87 -0.22 4.44 -25.61
N GLY A 88 -0.61 3.43 -24.83
CA GLY A 88 -0.56 2.02 -25.26
C GLY A 88 -1.43 1.72 -26.48
N HIS A 89 -2.57 2.41 -26.64
CA HIS A 89 -3.40 2.34 -27.84
C HIS A 89 -2.66 2.92 -29.06
N GLN A 90 -1.98 4.06 -28.91
CA GLN A 90 -1.19 4.69 -29.96
C GLN A 90 0.02 3.83 -30.36
N VAL A 91 0.76 3.29 -29.37
CA VAL A 91 1.89 2.38 -29.61
C VAL A 91 1.44 1.12 -30.36
N MET A 92 0.32 0.53 -29.98
CA MET A 92 -0.26 -0.62 -30.67
C MET A 92 -0.63 -0.27 -32.10
N ALA A 93 -1.31 0.85 -32.33
CA ALA A 93 -1.68 1.29 -33.67
C ALA A 93 -0.45 1.50 -34.56
N GLN A 94 0.57 2.19 -34.07
CA GLN A 94 1.82 2.42 -34.80
C GLN A 94 2.56 1.13 -35.13
N ALA A 95 2.71 0.23 -34.16
CA ALA A 95 3.42 -1.05 -34.34
C ALA A 95 2.73 -1.97 -35.35
N LEU A 96 1.41 -1.90 -35.47
CA LEU A 96 0.61 -2.73 -36.37
C LEU A 96 0.29 -2.07 -37.73
N GLY A 97 0.87 -0.88 -38.00
CA GLY A 97 0.80 -0.21 -39.30
C GLY A 97 -0.35 0.78 -39.44
N GLY A 98 -0.96 1.19 -38.34
CA GLY A 98 -1.88 2.34 -38.28
C GLY A 98 -1.13 3.67 -38.27
N THR A 99 -1.88 4.77 -38.33
CA THR A 99 -1.33 6.12 -38.34
C THR A 99 -1.67 6.85 -37.05
N VAL A 100 -0.64 7.38 -36.39
CA VAL A 100 -0.81 8.28 -35.23
C VAL A 100 -0.46 9.70 -35.68
N GLU A 101 -1.23 10.68 -35.27
CA GLU A 101 -0.99 12.11 -35.58
C GLU A 101 -0.99 12.94 -34.30
N ASN A 102 -0.28 14.06 -34.35
CA ASN A 102 -0.34 15.07 -33.31
C ASN A 102 -1.44 16.08 -33.64
N SER A 103 -2.33 16.33 -32.72
CA SER A 103 -3.38 17.32 -32.87
C SER A 103 -2.95 18.69 -32.35
N ASP A 104 -3.29 19.74 -33.09
CA ASP A 104 -3.22 21.13 -32.57
C ASP A 104 -4.21 21.36 -31.41
N VAL A 105 -5.26 20.52 -31.33
CA VAL A 105 -6.27 20.53 -30.27
C VAL A 105 -6.10 19.30 -29.38
N ALA A 106 -5.66 19.52 -28.15
CA ALA A 106 -5.51 18.45 -27.17
C ALA A 106 -6.87 18.12 -26.50
N GLU A 107 -7.07 16.87 -26.13
CA GLU A 107 -8.20 16.44 -25.30
C GLU A 107 -7.70 16.13 -23.88
N TYR A 108 -8.05 17.01 -22.92
CA TYR A 108 -7.74 16.83 -21.49
C TYR A 108 -9.01 16.98 -20.65
N GLY A 109 -9.23 16.03 -19.74
CA GLY A 109 -10.40 16.03 -18.87
C GLY A 109 -11.59 15.26 -19.42
N GLY A 110 -12.79 15.65 -18.99
CA GLY A 110 -14.03 15.00 -19.42
C GLY A 110 -14.35 15.23 -20.89
N ALA A 111 -14.62 14.16 -21.63
CA ALA A 111 -15.04 14.17 -23.03
C ALA A 111 -16.22 13.20 -23.24
N THR A 112 -16.93 13.34 -24.36
CA THR A 112 -17.96 12.39 -24.76
C THR A 112 -17.44 11.57 -25.94
N VAL A 113 -17.46 10.25 -25.79
CA VAL A 113 -17.15 9.31 -26.87
C VAL A 113 -18.43 8.78 -27.46
N ALA A 114 -18.54 8.82 -28.80
CA ALA A 114 -19.61 8.18 -29.55
C ALA A 114 -19.21 6.75 -29.95
N VAL A 115 -19.95 5.75 -29.53
CA VAL A 115 -19.79 4.35 -29.92
C VAL A 115 -20.34 4.18 -31.34
N THR A 116 -19.47 4.03 -32.31
CA THR A 116 -19.81 3.89 -33.73
C THR A 116 -20.15 2.45 -34.14
N SER A 117 -19.45 1.49 -33.50
CA SER A 117 -19.74 0.07 -33.60
C SER A 117 -19.48 -0.56 -32.21
N PRO A 118 -20.47 -1.14 -31.55
CA PRO A 118 -20.29 -1.55 -30.16
C PRO A 118 -19.19 -2.59 -29.96
N GLY A 119 -18.89 -3.40 -30.94
CA GLY A 119 -17.90 -4.45 -30.83
C GLY A 119 -18.09 -5.30 -29.58
N MET A 120 -16.99 -5.80 -29.02
CA MET A 120 -17.00 -6.54 -27.76
C MET A 120 -16.92 -5.60 -26.55
N LEU A 121 -15.99 -4.64 -26.57
CA LEU A 121 -15.73 -3.79 -25.40
C LEU A 121 -16.94 -2.94 -24.99
N PHE A 122 -17.71 -2.44 -25.99
CA PHE A 122 -18.84 -1.54 -25.76
C PHE A 122 -20.20 -2.21 -25.88
N ALA A 123 -20.26 -3.56 -26.04
CA ALA A 123 -21.52 -4.28 -26.20
C ALA A 123 -22.50 -3.97 -25.05
N GLY A 124 -23.72 -3.52 -25.38
CA GLY A 124 -24.75 -3.20 -24.41
C GLY A 124 -24.52 -1.92 -23.58
N LEU A 125 -23.45 -1.16 -23.84
CA LEU A 125 -23.23 0.14 -23.25
C LEU A 125 -23.94 1.25 -24.03
N PRO A 126 -24.20 2.42 -23.41
CA PRO A 126 -24.78 3.58 -24.10
C PRO A 126 -23.99 3.99 -25.34
N HIS A 127 -24.69 4.56 -26.34
CA HIS A 127 -24.04 5.06 -27.55
C HIS A 127 -23.12 6.26 -27.29
N GLU A 128 -23.48 7.12 -26.35
CA GLU A 128 -22.63 8.21 -25.87
C GLU A 128 -22.19 7.91 -24.46
N GLN A 129 -20.88 8.05 -24.19
CA GLN A 129 -20.30 7.78 -22.89
C GLN A 129 -19.40 8.90 -22.43
N ALA A 130 -19.54 9.30 -21.16
CA ALA A 130 -18.62 10.20 -20.51
C ALA A 130 -17.32 9.46 -20.19
N VAL A 131 -16.20 9.97 -20.69
CA VAL A 131 -14.87 9.38 -20.52
C VAL A 131 -13.85 10.45 -20.11
N TRP A 132 -12.72 10.01 -19.60
CA TRP A 132 -11.59 10.87 -19.26
C TRP A 132 -10.49 10.75 -20.29
N MET A 133 -10.14 11.87 -20.93
CA MET A 133 -9.07 11.97 -21.92
C MET A 133 -7.84 12.68 -21.33
N SER A 134 -6.66 12.30 -21.80
CA SER A 134 -5.39 12.95 -21.41
C SER A 134 -4.35 12.76 -22.51
N HIS A 135 -4.55 13.37 -23.69
CA HIS A 135 -3.65 13.18 -24.83
C HIS A 135 -3.63 14.39 -25.79
N ARG A 136 -2.57 14.42 -26.60
CA ARG A 136 -2.42 15.27 -27.81
C ARG A 136 -2.32 14.44 -29.07
N ASP A 137 -1.55 13.34 -29.00
CA ASP A 137 -1.47 12.41 -30.12
C ASP A 137 -2.71 11.52 -30.13
N PHE A 138 -3.19 11.18 -31.31
CA PHE A 138 -4.35 10.32 -31.49
C PHE A 138 -4.16 9.39 -32.69
N VAL A 139 -4.83 8.26 -32.67
CA VAL A 139 -4.86 7.34 -33.82
C VAL A 139 -5.81 7.90 -34.86
N ARG A 140 -5.25 8.28 -36.05
CA ARG A 140 -6.04 8.77 -37.18
C ARG A 140 -6.62 7.61 -37.97
N ASP A 141 -5.79 6.66 -38.36
CA ASP A 141 -6.20 5.49 -39.14
C ASP A 141 -5.87 4.22 -38.33
N ALA A 142 -6.88 3.40 -38.12
CA ALA A 142 -6.70 2.10 -37.46
C ALA A 142 -5.86 1.15 -38.33
N PRO A 143 -5.08 0.24 -37.75
CA PRO A 143 -4.37 -0.77 -38.51
C PRO A 143 -5.30 -1.67 -39.30
N SER A 144 -4.77 -2.31 -40.38
CA SER A 144 -5.55 -3.28 -41.15
C SER A 144 -6.07 -4.44 -40.28
N GLY A 145 -7.33 -4.79 -40.44
CA GLY A 145 -8.02 -5.81 -39.67
C GLY A 145 -8.77 -5.30 -38.44
N PHE A 146 -8.50 -4.07 -38.01
CA PHE A 146 -9.24 -3.47 -36.90
C PHE A 146 -10.58 -2.88 -37.34
N THR A 147 -11.57 -3.04 -36.47
CA THR A 147 -12.84 -2.31 -36.53
C THR A 147 -12.78 -1.11 -35.59
N VAL A 148 -13.07 0.08 -36.08
CA VAL A 148 -13.22 1.28 -35.24
C VAL A 148 -14.54 1.17 -34.48
N THR A 149 -14.47 1.21 -33.15
CA THR A 149 -15.62 1.01 -32.26
C THR A 149 -16.12 2.29 -31.63
N ALA A 150 -15.27 3.30 -31.51
CA ALA A 150 -15.64 4.59 -30.90
C ALA A 150 -14.83 5.75 -31.48
N SER A 151 -15.42 6.96 -31.46
CA SER A 151 -14.78 8.20 -31.91
C SER A 151 -15.20 9.41 -31.07
N THR A 152 -14.43 10.50 -31.13
CA THR A 152 -14.85 11.86 -30.75
C THR A 152 -14.81 12.78 -31.97
N ASP A 153 -15.17 14.06 -31.79
CA ASP A 153 -15.03 15.06 -32.85
C ASP A 153 -13.55 15.33 -33.22
N VAL A 154 -12.60 15.05 -32.31
CA VAL A 154 -11.17 15.29 -32.48
C VAL A 154 -10.42 13.97 -32.77
N THR A 155 -10.85 12.87 -32.19
CA THR A 155 -10.18 11.57 -32.26
C THR A 155 -11.03 10.58 -33.08
N PRO A 156 -10.69 10.36 -34.36
CA PRO A 156 -11.45 9.45 -35.24
C PRO A 156 -11.46 8.00 -34.77
N VAL A 157 -10.38 7.56 -34.08
CA VAL A 157 -10.21 6.20 -33.56
C VAL A 157 -10.02 6.29 -32.04
N ALA A 158 -11.10 6.60 -31.32
CA ALA A 158 -11.09 6.60 -29.86
C ALA A 158 -11.27 5.19 -29.24
N GLY A 159 -11.72 4.24 -30.06
CA GLY A 159 -11.80 2.83 -29.74
C GLY A 159 -11.61 1.98 -30.99
N MET A 160 -10.87 0.88 -30.87
CA MET A 160 -10.66 -0.09 -31.96
C MET A 160 -10.50 -1.51 -31.43
N GLU A 161 -10.87 -2.50 -32.22
CA GLU A 161 -10.68 -3.91 -31.87
C GLU A 161 -10.42 -4.79 -33.10
N ASP A 162 -9.61 -5.82 -32.89
CA ASP A 162 -9.40 -6.94 -33.80
C ASP A 162 -9.66 -8.23 -33.02
N LEU A 163 -10.84 -8.77 -33.18
CA LEU A 163 -11.28 -9.97 -32.45
C LEU A 163 -10.55 -11.23 -32.88
N GLU A 164 -10.05 -11.29 -34.12
CA GLU A 164 -9.35 -12.45 -34.62
C GLU A 164 -7.97 -12.61 -33.96
N ARG A 165 -7.26 -11.49 -33.79
CA ARG A 165 -5.95 -11.45 -33.15
C ARG A 165 -6.03 -11.19 -31.64
N GLY A 166 -7.18 -10.80 -31.10
CA GLY A 166 -7.39 -10.49 -29.69
C GLY A 166 -6.78 -9.12 -29.28
N PHE A 167 -6.79 -8.14 -30.18
CA PHE A 167 -6.26 -6.81 -29.91
C PHE A 167 -7.36 -5.78 -29.74
N PHE A 168 -7.22 -4.98 -28.68
CA PHE A 168 -8.19 -3.97 -28.27
C PHE A 168 -7.46 -2.67 -27.94
N GLY A 169 -8.07 -1.53 -28.22
CA GLY A 169 -7.49 -0.24 -27.88
C GLY A 169 -8.54 0.81 -27.58
N VAL A 170 -8.27 1.63 -26.55
CA VAL A 170 -9.08 2.80 -26.20
C VAL A 170 -8.17 4.01 -25.96
N GLN A 171 -8.56 5.19 -26.48
CA GLN A 171 -7.77 6.41 -26.32
C GLN A 171 -7.98 7.06 -24.95
N PHE A 172 -9.11 6.84 -24.33
CA PHE A 172 -9.45 7.34 -23.00
C PHE A 172 -8.94 6.39 -21.89
N HIS A 173 -9.07 6.83 -20.65
CA HIS A 173 -8.65 6.10 -19.46
C HIS A 173 -9.83 5.37 -18.79
N PRO A 174 -10.04 4.07 -19.02
CA PRO A 174 -11.10 3.30 -18.38
C PRO A 174 -10.86 3.04 -16.89
N GLU A 175 -9.60 3.16 -16.43
CA GLU A 175 -9.20 2.90 -15.05
C GLU A 175 -9.58 4.01 -14.08
N VAL A 176 -9.87 5.23 -14.57
CA VAL A 176 -10.20 6.37 -13.70
C VAL A 176 -11.70 6.48 -13.43
N LEU A 177 -12.06 6.98 -12.24
CA LEU A 177 -13.46 7.13 -11.80
C LEU A 177 -14.33 8.04 -12.70
N HIS A 178 -13.70 8.96 -13.44
CA HIS A 178 -14.37 9.89 -14.34
C HIS A 178 -14.84 9.24 -15.65
N THR A 179 -14.42 8.00 -15.94
CA THR A 179 -14.95 7.21 -17.05
C THR A 179 -16.09 6.34 -16.53
N GLU A 180 -17.33 6.72 -16.87
CA GLU A 180 -18.56 6.18 -16.27
C GLU A 180 -18.67 4.66 -16.37
N HIS A 181 -18.34 4.07 -17.53
CA HIS A 181 -18.40 2.61 -17.77
C HIS A 181 -17.02 1.95 -17.86
N GLY A 182 -15.98 2.59 -17.31
CA GLY A 182 -14.60 2.10 -17.44
C GLY A 182 -14.40 0.70 -16.89
N MET A 183 -14.98 0.40 -15.72
CA MET A 183 -14.89 -0.94 -15.11
C MET A 183 -15.61 -2.02 -15.94
N GLU A 184 -16.71 -1.68 -16.62
CA GLU A 184 -17.38 -2.60 -17.52
C GLU A 184 -16.53 -2.95 -18.73
N ILE A 185 -15.90 -1.95 -19.34
CA ILE A 185 -14.95 -2.13 -20.46
C ILE A 185 -13.79 -3.04 -20.05
N LEU A 186 -13.20 -2.80 -18.87
CA LEU A 186 -12.11 -3.65 -18.35
C LEU A 186 -12.58 -5.09 -18.09
N ARG A 187 -13.76 -5.30 -17.49
CA ARG A 187 -14.33 -6.63 -17.27
C ARG A 187 -14.56 -7.38 -18.56
N ARG A 188 -15.11 -6.72 -19.59
CA ARG A 188 -15.33 -7.36 -20.90
C ARG A 188 -14.02 -7.79 -21.54
N PHE A 189 -13.00 -6.93 -21.52
CA PHE A 189 -11.69 -7.30 -22.00
C PHE A 189 -11.16 -8.52 -21.24
N LEU A 190 -11.19 -8.51 -19.91
CA LEU A 190 -10.64 -9.57 -19.08
C LEU A 190 -11.40 -10.89 -19.25
N TYR A 191 -12.74 -10.86 -19.20
CA TYR A 191 -13.52 -12.09 -19.15
C TYR A 191 -13.89 -12.60 -20.54
N GLU A 192 -14.33 -11.72 -21.45
CA GLU A 192 -14.78 -12.09 -22.78
C GLU A 192 -13.62 -12.09 -23.78
N GLY A 193 -12.75 -11.09 -23.74
CA GLY A 193 -11.63 -10.92 -24.65
C GLY A 193 -10.46 -11.87 -24.34
N ALA A 194 -10.09 -12.00 -23.07
CA ALA A 194 -8.93 -12.78 -22.65
C ALA A 194 -9.29 -14.10 -21.96
N GLY A 195 -10.55 -14.32 -21.60
CA GLY A 195 -11.01 -15.54 -20.93
C GLY A 195 -10.42 -15.73 -19.53
N CYS A 196 -10.15 -14.64 -18.82
CA CYS A 196 -9.65 -14.67 -17.46
C CYS A 196 -10.74 -15.16 -16.49
N ARG A 197 -10.33 -15.94 -15.50
CA ARG A 197 -11.21 -16.41 -14.41
C ARG A 197 -11.15 -15.42 -13.25
N PRO A 198 -12.30 -15.03 -12.64
CA PRO A 198 -12.32 -14.15 -11.47
C PRO A 198 -11.99 -14.93 -10.18
N ASN A 199 -10.78 -15.45 -10.06
CA ASN A 199 -10.35 -16.31 -8.96
C ASN A 199 -9.36 -15.64 -7.98
N TRP A 200 -8.96 -14.40 -8.22
CA TRP A 200 -8.18 -13.58 -7.28
C TRP A 200 -9.11 -13.09 -6.17
N THR A 201 -9.39 -13.94 -5.20
CA THR A 201 -10.26 -13.68 -4.04
C THR A 201 -9.48 -13.86 -2.75
N MET A 202 -9.90 -13.20 -1.67
CA MET A 202 -9.18 -13.27 -0.39
C MET A 202 -9.09 -14.69 0.17
N VAL A 203 -10.10 -15.53 -0.07
CA VAL A 203 -10.09 -16.95 0.32
C VAL A 203 -8.97 -17.70 -0.42
N ASN A 204 -8.96 -17.61 -1.74
CA ASN A 204 -7.96 -18.31 -2.57
C ASN A 204 -6.54 -17.79 -2.29
N ILE A 205 -6.39 -16.48 -2.09
CA ILE A 205 -5.11 -15.85 -1.74
C ILE A 205 -4.59 -16.38 -0.39
N ALA A 206 -5.48 -16.47 0.62
CA ALA A 206 -5.11 -17.00 1.93
C ALA A 206 -4.65 -18.46 1.82
N GLU A 207 -5.43 -19.31 1.14
CA GLU A 207 -5.13 -20.74 0.97
C GLU A 207 -3.79 -20.96 0.26
N GLU A 208 -3.56 -20.27 -0.87
CA GLU A 208 -2.32 -20.37 -1.62
C GLU A 208 -1.10 -19.84 -0.84
N SER A 209 -1.26 -18.69 -0.16
CA SER A 209 -0.19 -18.11 0.65
C SER A 209 0.19 -19.03 1.82
N ILE A 210 -0.78 -19.64 2.49
CA ILE A 210 -0.56 -20.60 3.57
C ILE A 210 0.20 -21.83 3.06
N GLU A 211 -0.19 -22.37 1.92
CA GLU A 211 0.49 -23.54 1.34
C GLU A 211 1.92 -23.22 0.90
N ALA A 212 2.11 -22.08 0.22
CA ALA A 212 3.44 -21.62 -0.17
C ALA A 212 4.38 -21.43 1.03
N VAL A 213 3.88 -20.85 2.12
CA VAL A 213 4.64 -20.71 3.37
C VAL A 213 4.98 -22.08 3.97
N ARG A 214 4.04 -23.03 3.99
CA ARG A 214 4.29 -24.40 4.48
C ARG A 214 5.40 -25.09 3.70
N GLU A 215 5.34 -25.01 2.37
CA GLU A 215 6.37 -25.59 1.51
C GLU A 215 7.74 -24.92 1.72
N GLN A 216 7.77 -23.58 1.80
CA GLN A 216 9.00 -22.82 1.97
C GLN A 216 9.68 -23.10 3.31
N VAL A 217 8.91 -23.15 4.39
CA VAL A 217 9.43 -23.33 5.76
C VAL A 217 9.75 -24.78 6.06
N GLY A 218 8.98 -25.71 5.52
CA GLY A 218 9.12 -27.14 5.84
C GLY A 218 8.95 -27.40 7.34
N GLY A 219 9.93 -28.07 7.95
CA GLY A 219 9.97 -28.36 9.38
C GLY A 219 10.60 -27.26 10.25
N LYS A 220 11.09 -26.16 9.68
CA LYS A 220 11.88 -25.15 10.39
C LYS A 220 11.01 -24.13 11.14
N ARG A 221 11.66 -23.28 11.93
CA ARG A 221 11.03 -22.21 12.70
C ARG A 221 11.22 -20.86 12.02
N ALA A 222 10.30 -19.95 12.28
CA ALA A 222 10.32 -18.58 11.79
C ALA A 222 10.17 -17.56 12.94
N ILE A 223 10.73 -16.38 12.76
CA ILE A 223 10.56 -15.22 13.63
C ILE A 223 9.86 -14.08 12.85
N CYS A 224 9.01 -13.32 13.52
CA CYS A 224 8.31 -12.17 12.95
C CYS A 224 8.42 -10.96 13.85
N ALA A 225 8.84 -9.81 13.32
CA ALA A 225 8.76 -8.55 14.05
C ALA A 225 7.35 -7.97 13.95
N LEU A 226 6.65 -7.84 15.07
CA LEU A 226 5.36 -7.17 15.15
C LEU A 226 5.57 -5.68 15.44
N SER A 227 5.32 -4.85 14.44
CA SER A 227 5.41 -3.39 14.57
C SER A 227 4.11 -2.74 15.10
N GLY A 228 3.08 -3.55 15.37
CA GLY A 228 1.73 -3.05 15.66
C GLY A 228 0.96 -2.55 14.43
N GLY A 229 1.55 -2.58 13.23
CA GLY A 229 0.90 -2.24 11.97
C GLY A 229 0.10 -3.42 11.39
N VAL A 230 -0.91 -3.12 10.54
CA VAL A 230 -1.75 -4.14 9.90
C VAL A 230 -0.93 -5.14 9.07
N ASP A 231 0.12 -4.69 8.38
CA ASP A 231 0.91 -5.54 7.49
C ASP A 231 1.64 -6.65 8.25
N SER A 232 2.34 -6.28 9.33
CA SER A 232 3.00 -7.25 10.20
C SER A 232 2.00 -8.19 10.89
N ALA A 233 0.82 -7.68 11.27
CA ALA A 233 -0.23 -8.47 11.89
C ALA A 233 -0.81 -9.51 10.92
N VAL A 234 -1.13 -9.11 9.67
CA VAL A 234 -1.67 -10.01 8.65
C VAL A 234 -0.61 -11.04 8.22
N ALA A 235 0.65 -10.61 8.02
CA ALA A 235 1.74 -11.52 7.71
C ALA A 235 1.94 -12.57 8.81
N ALA A 236 1.94 -12.16 10.08
CA ALA A 236 2.06 -13.07 11.21
C ALA A 236 0.87 -14.03 11.31
N ALA A 237 -0.36 -13.55 11.10
CA ALA A 237 -1.56 -14.39 11.11
C ALA A 237 -1.54 -15.46 10.01
N LEU A 238 -1.14 -15.11 8.78
CA LEU A 238 -0.95 -16.06 7.68
C LEU A 238 0.09 -17.12 8.01
N VAL A 239 1.26 -16.70 8.48
CA VAL A 239 2.35 -17.63 8.81
C VAL A 239 1.97 -18.50 10.01
N GLN A 240 1.24 -17.94 10.99
CA GLN A 240 0.73 -18.73 12.11
C GLN A 240 -0.22 -19.84 11.65
N GLN A 241 -1.12 -19.56 10.72
CA GLN A 241 -2.01 -20.59 10.14
C GLN A 241 -1.24 -21.63 9.31
N ALA A 242 -0.10 -21.24 8.73
CA ALA A 242 0.74 -22.14 7.95
C ALA A 242 1.58 -23.10 8.83
N ILE A 243 2.28 -22.58 9.85
CA ILE A 243 3.30 -23.33 10.60
C ILE A 243 3.03 -23.44 12.10
N GLY A 244 1.95 -22.84 12.62
CA GLY A 244 1.54 -22.96 14.02
C GLY A 244 2.60 -22.46 15.00
N GLU A 245 2.84 -23.21 16.06
CA GLU A 245 3.76 -22.87 17.16
C GLU A 245 5.23 -22.67 16.72
N ARG A 246 5.57 -23.02 15.49
CA ARG A 246 6.93 -22.79 14.93
C ARG A 246 7.17 -21.32 14.55
N LEU A 247 6.15 -20.46 14.60
CA LEU A 247 6.29 -19.02 14.50
C LEU A 247 6.46 -18.41 15.89
N THR A 248 7.51 -17.60 16.08
CA THR A 248 7.66 -16.72 17.25
C THR A 248 7.57 -15.26 16.79
N CYS A 249 6.64 -14.52 17.35
CA CYS A 249 6.49 -13.09 17.10
C CYS A 249 7.22 -12.29 18.18
N VAL A 250 7.99 -11.29 17.80
CA VAL A 250 8.66 -10.35 18.70
C VAL A 250 7.98 -9.01 18.62
N PHE A 251 7.49 -8.53 19.74
CA PHE A 251 6.94 -7.20 19.90
C PHE A 251 7.85 -6.36 20.79
N VAL A 252 8.35 -5.25 20.26
CA VAL A 252 9.21 -4.32 21.00
C VAL A 252 8.38 -3.15 21.51
N ASP A 253 8.17 -3.08 22.82
CA ASP A 253 7.64 -1.88 23.45
C ASP A 253 8.78 -0.87 23.67
N HIS A 254 8.91 0.04 22.72
CA HIS A 254 9.94 1.09 22.75
C HIS A 254 9.49 2.35 23.49
N GLY A 255 8.32 2.33 24.15
CA GLY A 255 7.82 3.46 24.93
C GLY A 255 7.33 4.66 24.11
N LEU A 256 7.30 4.58 22.76
CA LEU A 256 6.81 5.63 21.87
C LEU A 256 5.47 5.27 21.23
N LEU A 257 4.83 4.22 21.73
CA LEU A 257 3.53 3.74 21.28
C LEU A 257 2.38 4.60 21.85
N ARG A 258 1.22 4.49 21.20
CA ARG A 258 -0.02 5.12 21.68
C ARG A 258 -0.48 4.51 23.00
N LYS A 259 -1.36 5.22 23.70
CA LYS A 259 -1.98 4.73 24.94
C LYS A 259 -2.75 3.44 24.71
N GLY A 260 -2.45 2.41 25.50
CA GLY A 260 -3.11 1.10 25.46
C GLY A 260 -2.71 0.19 24.29
N GLU A 261 -1.75 0.60 23.46
CA GLU A 261 -1.35 -0.15 22.28
C GLU A 261 -0.56 -1.43 22.62
N PRO A 262 0.40 -1.44 23.57
CA PRO A 262 1.06 -2.66 23.98
C PRO A 262 0.09 -3.72 24.50
N GLU A 263 -0.83 -3.33 25.39
CA GLU A 263 -1.83 -4.21 25.98
C GLU A 263 -2.79 -4.77 24.91
N GLN A 264 -3.12 -3.97 23.89
CA GLN A 264 -3.97 -4.41 22.78
C GLN A 264 -3.27 -5.49 21.95
N VAL A 265 -1.98 -5.32 21.65
CA VAL A 265 -1.21 -6.34 20.91
C VAL A 265 -1.12 -7.63 21.73
N GLU A 266 -0.80 -7.54 23.00
CA GLU A 266 -0.66 -8.71 23.86
C GLU A 266 -1.96 -9.49 24.04
N LYS A 267 -3.09 -8.81 24.21
CA LYS A 267 -4.36 -9.47 24.50
C LYS A 267 -5.15 -9.80 23.25
N ASP A 268 -5.40 -8.80 22.39
CA ASP A 268 -6.37 -8.96 21.31
C ASP A 268 -5.77 -9.75 20.14
N PHE A 269 -4.50 -9.46 19.78
CA PHE A 269 -3.86 -10.16 18.68
C PHE A 269 -3.55 -11.61 19.03
N VAL A 270 -2.98 -11.87 20.20
CA VAL A 270 -2.66 -13.24 20.66
C VAL A 270 -3.93 -14.07 20.85
N ALA A 271 -5.00 -13.48 21.42
CA ALA A 271 -6.26 -14.20 21.63
C ALA A 271 -6.89 -14.69 20.32
N VAL A 272 -6.75 -13.93 19.23
CA VAL A 272 -7.34 -14.28 17.93
C VAL A 272 -6.43 -15.21 17.12
N THR A 273 -5.13 -14.96 17.14
CA THR A 273 -4.19 -15.68 16.26
C THR A 273 -3.54 -16.89 16.91
N GLY A 274 -3.46 -16.91 18.23
CA GLY A 274 -2.74 -17.95 18.98
C GLY A 274 -1.22 -17.93 18.77
N VAL A 275 -0.63 -16.81 18.32
CA VAL A 275 0.82 -16.70 18.08
C VAL A 275 1.60 -16.80 19.38
N ASN A 276 2.78 -17.40 19.31
CA ASN A 276 3.76 -17.32 20.39
C ASN A 276 4.40 -15.91 20.37
N LEU A 277 4.05 -15.07 21.35
CA LEU A 277 4.48 -13.68 21.43
C LEU A 277 5.58 -13.50 22.47
N HIS A 278 6.73 -12.99 22.04
CA HIS A 278 7.82 -12.54 22.88
C HIS A 278 7.81 -11.01 22.97
N VAL A 279 7.47 -10.48 24.14
CA VAL A 279 7.41 -9.02 24.38
C VAL A 279 8.73 -8.56 24.99
N VAL A 280 9.32 -7.54 24.38
CA VAL A 280 10.57 -6.91 24.87
C VAL A 280 10.24 -5.50 25.37
N ASP A 281 10.33 -5.27 26.68
CA ASP A 281 10.26 -3.92 27.25
C ASP A 281 11.61 -3.22 27.05
N ALA A 282 11.63 -2.25 26.17
CA ALA A 282 12.79 -1.43 25.84
C ALA A 282 12.57 0.07 26.08
N GLN A 283 11.50 0.46 26.78
CA GLN A 283 11.08 1.86 26.96
C GLN A 283 12.22 2.73 27.52
N ASP A 284 12.87 2.30 28.61
CA ASP A 284 13.96 3.08 29.24
C ASP A 284 15.17 3.22 28.33
N ARG A 285 15.49 2.20 27.54
CA ARG A 285 16.59 2.20 26.57
C ARG A 285 16.36 3.23 25.46
N PHE A 286 15.17 3.27 24.87
CA PHE A 286 14.84 4.27 23.83
C PHE A 286 14.79 5.68 24.38
N LEU A 287 14.22 5.88 25.57
CA LEU A 287 14.18 7.20 26.20
C LEU A 287 15.58 7.71 26.54
N ALA A 288 16.46 6.85 27.04
CA ALA A 288 17.86 7.21 27.31
C ALA A 288 18.61 7.57 26.01
N ALA A 289 18.39 6.83 24.92
CA ALA A 289 19.01 7.12 23.63
C ALA A 289 18.51 8.43 23.00
N LEU A 290 17.30 8.86 23.33
CA LEU A 290 16.67 10.11 22.83
C LEU A 290 16.87 11.30 23.77
N GLU A 291 17.59 11.14 24.88
CA GLU A 291 17.80 12.21 25.85
C GLU A 291 18.43 13.45 25.20
N GLY A 292 17.77 14.60 25.28
CA GLY A 292 18.24 15.86 24.73
C GLY A 292 18.15 16.00 23.21
N VAL A 293 17.68 14.97 22.48
CA VAL A 293 17.56 14.99 21.02
C VAL A 293 16.26 15.68 20.62
N SER A 294 16.37 16.74 19.82
CA SER A 294 15.23 17.51 19.30
C SER A 294 15.16 17.54 17.76
N ASP A 295 16.25 17.21 17.06
CA ASP A 295 16.28 17.15 15.60
C ASP A 295 15.48 15.95 15.09
N PRO A 296 14.50 16.15 14.17
CA PRO A 296 13.61 15.10 13.70
C PRO A 296 14.35 13.93 13.03
N GLU A 297 15.34 14.24 12.22
CA GLU A 297 16.06 13.22 11.45
C GLU A 297 16.96 12.38 12.37
N GLU A 298 17.56 13.02 13.38
CA GLU A 298 18.35 12.33 14.39
C GLU A 298 17.47 11.43 15.28
N LYS A 299 16.25 11.89 15.66
CA LYS A 299 15.26 11.03 16.33
C LYS A 299 14.96 9.76 15.51
N ARG A 300 14.65 9.91 14.22
CA ARG A 300 14.35 8.79 13.31
C ARG A 300 15.51 7.79 13.24
N LYS A 301 16.74 8.28 13.08
CA LYS A 301 17.96 7.46 13.02
C LYS A 301 18.21 6.69 14.32
N ILE A 302 18.06 7.36 15.46
CA ILE A 302 18.26 6.73 16.77
C ILE A 302 17.20 5.65 16.98
N ILE A 303 15.92 5.96 16.79
CA ILE A 303 14.83 5.03 17.00
C ILE A 303 14.99 3.80 16.09
N GLY A 304 15.27 4.01 14.80
CA GLY A 304 15.49 2.91 13.86
C GLY A 304 16.67 2.02 14.24
N ARG A 305 17.80 2.62 14.60
CA ARG A 305 18.99 1.89 15.04
C ARG A 305 18.75 1.07 16.33
N GLU A 306 18.13 1.68 17.33
CA GLU A 306 17.85 0.97 18.60
C GLU A 306 16.81 -0.14 18.41
N PHE A 307 15.81 0.07 17.54
CA PHE A 307 14.83 -0.96 17.20
C PHE A 307 15.52 -2.21 16.62
N ILE A 308 16.42 -2.02 15.64
CA ILE A 308 17.18 -3.13 15.05
C ILE A 308 17.99 -3.86 16.12
N ARG A 309 18.71 -3.14 16.98
CA ARG A 309 19.54 -3.74 18.05
C ARG A 309 18.72 -4.56 19.05
N VAL A 310 17.59 -4.01 19.49
CA VAL A 310 16.69 -4.72 20.43
C VAL A 310 16.13 -5.97 19.78
N PHE A 311 15.70 -5.86 18.51
CA PHE A 311 15.22 -7.02 17.77
C PHE A 311 16.31 -8.09 17.56
N GLU A 312 17.54 -7.70 17.24
CA GLU A 312 18.67 -8.62 17.12
C GLU A 312 18.97 -9.37 18.42
N GLU A 313 18.95 -8.66 19.54
CA GLU A 313 19.16 -9.25 20.86
C GLU A 313 18.07 -10.29 21.17
N ALA A 314 16.80 -9.94 20.98
CA ALA A 314 15.68 -10.85 21.16
C ALA A 314 15.74 -12.05 20.18
N ALA A 315 16.10 -11.81 18.92
CA ALA A 315 16.27 -12.88 17.94
C ALA A 315 17.37 -13.88 18.36
N ARG A 316 18.51 -13.39 18.86
CA ARG A 316 19.58 -14.26 19.39
C ARG A 316 19.11 -15.08 20.58
N GLU A 317 18.38 -14.49 21.50
CA GLU A 317 17.80 -15.21 22.63
C GLU A 317 16.87 -16.35 22.17
N ILE A 318 16.02 -16.09 21.18
CA ILE A 318 15.10 -17.08 20.62
C ILE A 318 15.85 -18.18 19.85
N VAL A 319 16.89 -17.81 19.09
CA VAL A 319 17.71 -18.77 18.31
C VAL A 319 18.56 -19.63 19.21
N HIS A 320 19.19 -19.04 20.24
CA HIS A 320 20.17 -19.75 21.10
C HIS A 320 19.57 -20.21 22.43
N GLY A 321 18.45 -19.62 22.86
CA GLY A 321 17.85 -19.83 24.17
C GLY A 321 16.69 -20.82 24.17
N GLY A 322 16.80 -21.95 23.49
CA GLY A 322 15.76 -23.00 23.47
C GLY A 322 15.41 -23.64 24.85
N SER A 323 15.54 -22.90 25.97
CA SER A 323 15.28 -23.43 27.32
C SER A 323 14.82 -22.39 28.35
N GLY A 324 14.07 -21.36 27.97
CA GLY A 324 13.61 -20.39 28.96
C GLY A 324 12.29 -19.71 28.59
N GLY A 325 11.14 -20.37 28.81
CA GLY A 325 9.83 -19.76 28.69
C GLY A 325 8.82 -20.49 27.83
N ALA A 326 8.93 -21.80 27.68
CA ALA A 326 7.86 -22.58 27.08
C ALA A 326 6.66 -22.61 28.04
N SER A 327 5.49 -22.16 27.60
CA SER A 327 4.23 -22.59 28.18
C SER A 327 4.21 -24.13 28.18
N GLU A 328 3.81 -24.77 29.26
CA GLU A 328 3.85 -26.21 29.51
C GLU A 328 3.06 -27.11 28.53
N GLN A 329 2.75 -26.65 27.31
CA GLN A 329 1.88 -27.33 26.34
C GLN A 329 2.49 -27.59 24.96
N GLY A 330 3.74 -27.17 24.67
CA GLY A 330 4.44 -27.47 23.40
C GLY A 330 5.20 -28.80 23.47
N SER A 331 5.16 -29.62 22.41
CA SER A 331 5.92 -30.85 22.33
C SER A 331 7.42 -30.53 22.29
N ALA A 332 8.23 -31.24 23.08
CA ALA A 332 9.69 -31.02 23.22
C ALA A 332 10.46 -31.20 21.88
N GLU A 333 9.86 -31.81 20.87
CA GLU A 333 10.46 -32.01 19.54
C GLU A 333 10.46 -30.74 18.68
N ASP A 334 9.40 -29.86 18.75
CA ASP A 334 9.31 -28.62 17.99
C ASP A 334 10.31 -27.53 18.47
N ALA A 335 10.75 -27.57 19.70
CA ALA A 335 11.72 -26.61 20.26
C ALA A 335 13.17 -26.85 19.80
N SER A 336 13.47 -27.98 19.17
CA SER A 336 14.83 -28.39 18.77
C SER A 336 15.22 -27.90 17.35
N GLU A 337 14.22 -27.54 16.51
CA GLU A 337 14.48 -27.11 15.14
C GLU A 337 15.03 -25.67 15.08
N PRO A 338 15.99 -25.38 14.18
CA PRO A 338 16.58 -24.05 14.08
C PRO A 338 15.58 -23.02 13.53
N VAL A 339 15.71 -21.77 14.00
CA VAL A 339 15.04 -20.62 13.39
C VAL A 339 15.84 -20.21 12.16
N GLU A 340 15.28 -20.43 10.97
CA GLU A 340 15.93 -20.13 9.69
C GLU A 340 15.24 -19.01 8.91
N PHE A 341 14.06 -18.58 9.32
CA PHE A 341 13.24 -17.67 8.55
C PHE A 341 12.84 -16.42 9.33
N LEU A 342 12.80 -15.28 8.61
CA LEU A 342 12.26 -14.01 9.08
C LEU A 342 11.04 -13.64 8.24
N VAL A 343 9.92 -13.39 8.90
CA VAL A 343 8.68 -12.93 8.27
C VAL A 343 8.71 -11.42 8.12
N GLN A 344 8.43 -10.93 6.91
CA GLN A 344 8.38 -9.51 6.59
C GLN A 344 7.08 -9.15 5.87
N GLY A 345 6.45 -8.05 6.28
CA GLY A 345 5.21 -7.55 5.71
C GLY A 345 5.43 -6.63 4.49
N THR A 346 6.32 -7.00 3.56
CA THR A 346 6.56 -6.26 2.31
C THR A 346 5.31 -6.28 1.45
N LEU A 347 4.92 -5.14 0.87
CA LEU A 347 3.77 -4.99 0.00
C LEU A 347 4.17 -4.83 -1.47
N TYR A 348 3.20 -5.03 -2.38
CA TYR A 348 3.43 -4.94 -3.81
C TYR A 348 3.96 -3.57 -4.28
N PRO A 349 3.45 -2.41 -3.82
CA PRO A 349 4.01 -1.11 -4.16
C PRO A 349 5.48 -0.95 -3.78
N ASP A 350 5.91 -1.49 -2.62
CA ASP A 350 7.31 -1.44 -2.18
C ASP A 350 8.23 -2.20 -3.16
N VAL A 351 7.72 -3.30 -3.73
CA VAL A 351 8.45 -4.11 -4.73
C VAL A 351 8.59 -3.36 -6.05
N VAL A 352 7.51 -2.74 -6.52
CA VAL A 352 7.50 -1.98 -7.79
C VAL A 352 8.43 -0.76 -7.71
N GLU A 353 8.37 0.00 -6.61
CA GLU A 353 9.23 1.17 -6.39
C GLU A 353 10.73 0.79 -6.31
N SER A 354 11.06 -0.37 -5.74
CA SER A 354 12.45 -0.83 -5.62
C SER A 354 13.02 -1.41 -6.91
N GLY A 355 12.19 -1.91 -7.83
CA GLY A 355 12.59 -2.50 -9.12
C GLY A 355 12.83 -1.50 -10.25
N GLY A 356 12.39 -0.24 -10.12
CA GLY A 356 12.44 0.78 -11.19
C GLY A 356 13.75 1.56 -11.32
N GLY A 357 14.77 1.32 -10.52
CA GLY A 357 16.08 1.97 -10.59
C GLY A 357 17.21 0.97 -10.81
N ASN A 358 18.19 1.30 -11.69
CA ASN A 358 19.41 0.55 -11.93
C ASN A 358 20.19 0.26 -10.62
N GLY A 359 19.84 -0.81 -9.94
CA GLY A 359 20.52 -1.25 -8.72
C GLY A 359 19.62 -2.10 -7.83
N ALA A 360 19.69 -3.40 -8.02
CA ALA A 360 19.05 -4.41 -7.16
C ALA A 360 19.56 -4.41 -5.67
N ALA A 361 19.97 -3.26 -5.13
CA ALA A 361 20.64 -3.14 -3.85
C ALA A 361 20.05 -2.07 -2.90
N ASN A 362 19.01 -1.34 -3.30
CA ASN A 362 18.40 -0.33 -2.42
C ASN A 362 16.90 -0.58 -2.25
N ILE A 363 16.52 -1.72 -1.70
CA ILE A 363 15.28 -1.80 -0.92
C ILE A 363 15.46 -0.78 0.20
N LYS A 364 14.56 0.22 0.28
CA LYS A 364 14.63 1.29 1.28
C LYS A 364 15.02 0.72 2.63
N SER A 365 16.20 1.07 3.13
CA SER A 365 16.80 0.59 4.37
C SER A 365 15.95 0.85 5.63
N HIS A 366 14.79 1.48 5.47
CA HIS A 366 13.87 1.87 6.54
C HIS A 366 12.75 0.86 6.82
N HIS A 367 12.55 -0.13 5.94
CA HIS A 367 11.56 -1.21 6.12
C HIS A 367 12.19 -2.60 6.16
N ASN A 368 13.50 -2.71 5.98
CA ASN A 368 14.21 -3.98 6.00
C ASN A 368 15.07 -4.10 7.24
N VAL A 369 14.96 -5.23 7.91
CA VAL A 369 15.94 -5.77 8.84
C VAL A 369 17.23 -6.17 8.07
N GLY A 370 17.60 -5.41 7.04
CA GLY A 370 18.76 -5.62 6.17
C GLY A 370 20.10 -5.24 6.78
N GLY A 371 20.14 -5.02 8.11
CA GLY A 371 21.36 -4.78 8.88
C GLY A 371 21.62 -5.85 9.93
N LEU A 372 20.98 -7.03 9.81
CA LEU A 372 21.26 -8.14 10.74
C LEU A 372 22.70 -8.63 10.58
N PRO A 373 23.42 -8.92 11.69
CA PRO A 373 24.77 -9.44 11.67
C PRO A 373 24.88 -10.77 10.92
N ASP A 374 26.10 -11.10 10.46
CA ASP A 374 26.40 -12.33 9.69
C ASP A 374 26.04 -13.63 10.43
N ASP A 375 25.90 -13.59 11.75
CA ASP A 375 25.47 -14.71 12.59
C ASP A 375 23.95 -14.92 12.62
N LEU A 376 23.17 -13.98 12.10
CA LEU A 376 21.71 -14.05 11.99
C LEU A 376 21.25 -14.00 10.53
N GLN A 377 21.70 -14.95 9.71
CA GLN A 377 21.30 -15.05 8.31
C GLN A 377 19.95 -15.76 8.18
N PHE A 378 18.87 -14.99 8.14
CA PHE A 378 17.52 -15.52 7.89
C PHE A 378 17.18 -15.51 6.39
N LYS A 379 16.44 -16.52 5.96
CA LYS A 379 15.70 -16.50 4.70
C LYS A 379 14.41 -15.72 4.89
N LEU A 380 14.03 -14.89 3.93
CA LEU A 380 12.82 -14.07 4.05
C LEU A 380 11.56 -14.87 3.67
N ILE A 381 10.49 -14.64 4.43
CA ILE A 381 9.12 -15.02 4.11
C ILE A 381 8.34 -13.71 3.92
N GLU A 382 7.89 -13.44 2.71
CA GLU A 382 7.18 -12.20 2.35
C GLU A 382 5.77 -12.54 1.83
N PRO A 383 4.82 -12.97 2.67
CA PRO A 383 3.55 -13.52 2.23
C PRO A 383 2.61 -12.48 1.61
N LEU A 384 2.89 -11.18 1.81
CA LEU A 384 2.07 -10.07 1.31
C LEU A 384 2.69 -9.37 0.09
N ARG A 385 3.82 -9.87 -0.44
CA ARG A 385 4.63 -9.22 -1.47
C ARG A 385 3.86 -8.92 -2.77
N THR A 386 2.81 -9.66 -3.04
CA THR A 386 1.97 -9.50 -4.22
C THR A 386 0.72 -8.66 -3.97
N LEU A 387 0.47 -8.18 -2.76
CA LEU A 387 -0.77 -7.54 -2.36
C LEU A 387 -0.65 -6.01 -2.25
N PHE A 388 -1.71 -5.32 -2.65
CA PHE A 388 -1.91 -3.92 -2.30
C PHE A 388 -2.42 -3.77 -0.86
N LYS A 389 -2.34 -2.57 -0.30
CA LYS A 389 -2.71 -2.29 1.09
C LYS A 389 -4.17 -2.59 1.42
N ASP A 390 -5.07 -2.31 0.50
CA ASP A 390 -6.50 -2.63 0.62
C ASP A 390 -6.76 -4.13 0.59
N GLU A 391 -6.04 -4.87 -0.26
CA GLU A 391 -6.10 -6.34 -0.31
C GLU A 391 -5.58 -6.95 1.00
N VAL A 392 -4.50 -6.39 1.59
CA VAL A 392 -3.99 -6.83 2.90
C VAL A 392 -5.04 -6.66 4.00
N ARG A 393 -5.77 -5.55 4.00
CA ARG A 393 -6.87 -5.33 4.95
C ARG A 393 -8.00 -6.34 4.77
N ALA A 394 -8.45 -6.53 3.52
CA ALA A 394 -9.48 -7.52 3.20
C ALA A 394 -9.04 -8.95 3.58
N LEU A 395 -7.77 -9.28 3.36
CA LEU A 395 -7.18 -10.55 3.78
C LEU A 395 -7.15 -10.67 5.32
N GLY A 396 -6.81 -9.59 6.03
CA GLY A 396 -6.87 -9.55 7.49
C GLY A 396 -8.26 -9.85 8.04
N GLU A 397 -9.31 -9.28 7.44
CA GLU A 397 -10.71 -9.60 7.79
C GLU A 397 -11.03 -11.07 7.50
N GLN A 398 -10.59 -11.59 6.35
CA GLN A 398 -10.77 -13.01 5.97
C GLN A 398 -10.10 -13.96 6.96
N LEU A 399 -8.94 -13.57 7.52
CA LEU A 399 -8.22 -14.33 8.54
C LEU A 399 -8.82 -14.18 9.95
N GLY A 400 -9.87 -13.38 10.10
CA GLY A 400 -10.58 -13.16 11.37
C GLY A 400 -9.90 -12.17 12.32
N LEU A 401 -8.99 -11.33 11.82
CA LEU A 401 -8.38 -10.30 12.65
C LEU A 401 -9.42 -9.23 13.04
N PRO A 402 -9.35 -8.70 14.28
CA PRO A 402 -10.27 -7.65 14.74
C PRO A 402 -10.21 -6.40 13.86
N PRO A 403 -11.36 -5.73 13.64
CA PRO A 403 -11.42 -4.48 12.88
C PRO A 403 -10.47 -3.40 13.40
N GLU A 404 -10.23 -3.34 14.70
CA GLU A 404 -9.32 -2.39 15.37
C GLU A 404 -7.86 -2.58 14.95
N ILE A 405 -7.48 -3.79 14.52
CA ILE A 405 -6.17 -4.11 13.96
C ILE A 405 -6.15 -3.84 12.45
N VAL A 406 -7.15 -4.36 11.74
CA VAL A 406 -7.22 -4.29 10.26
C VAL A 406 -7.39 -2.86 9.76
N TRP A 407 -8.28 -2.09 10.38
CA TRP A 407 -8.61 -0.72 9.97
C TRP A 407 -7.86 0.35 10.75
N ARG A 408 -6.84 -0.07 11.49
CA ARG A 408 -5.97 0.86 12.18
C ARG A 408 -5.38 1.87 11.21
N GLN A 409 -5.47 3.15 11.60
CA GLN A 409 -4.82 4.22 10.84
C GLN A 409 -3.30 4.01 10.79
N PRO A 410 -2.64 4.37 9.69
CA PRO A 410 -1.18 4.33 9.61
C PRO A 410 -0.55 5.03 10.81
N PHE A 411 0.51 4.41 11.36
CA PHE A 411 1.28 4.97 12.45
C PHE A 411 2.76 4.85 12.09
N PRO A 412 3.53 5.93 12.24
CA PRO A 412 4.91 5.93 11.80
C PRO A 412 5.79 5.02 12.67
N GLY A 413 6.81 4.39 12.09
CA GLY A 413 7.75 3.54 12.83
C GLY A 413 8.38 4.23 14.06
N PRO A 414 8.78 5.51 13.99
CA PRO A 414 9.25 6.25 15.17
C PRO A 414 8.18 6.56 16.23
N GLY A 415 6.94 6.19 16.00
CA GLY A 415 5.86 6.37 16.95
C GLY A 415 5.55 7.82 17.27
N LEU A 416 5.18 8.08 18.53
CA LEU A 416 4.91 9.43 19.04
C LEU A 416 6.18 10.29 19.15
N GLY A 417 7.38 9.73 19.02
CA GLY A 417 8.65 10.46 19.11
C GLY A 417 8.77 11.60 18.09
N ILE A 418 8.19 11.43 16.89
CA ILE A 418 8.15 12.46 15.82
C ILE A 418 6.87 13.30 15.84
N ARG A 419 6.05 13.16 16.87
CA ARG A 419 4.86 13.99 17.13
C ARG A 419 5.05 14.89 18.35
N ILE A 420 6.27 14.92 18.92
CA ILE A 420 6.70 15.85 19.97
C ILE A 420 7.70 16.80 19.35
N ILE A 421 7.30 18.04 19.07
CA ILE A 421 8.20 19.09 18.57
C ILE A 421 9.08 19.54 19.73
N GLY A 422 10.34 19.09 19.71
CA GLY A 422 11.31 19.24 20.78
C GLY A 422 11.83 17.89 21.32
N ALA A 423 12.54 17.90 22.46
CA ALA A 423 13.08 16.70 23.07
C ALA A 423 11.97 15.75 23.57
N VAL A 424 12.16 14.45 23.36
CA VAL A 424 11.25 13.41 23.84
C VAL A 424 11.53 13.11 25.31
N THR A 425 10.50 13.18 26.14
CA THR A 425 10.56 12.79 27.57
C THR A 425 9.33 12.00 27.94
N ARG A 426 9.39 11.22 29.02
CA ARG A 426 8.24 10.44 29.52
C ARG A 426 7.01 11.32 29.75
N ASP A 427 7.16 12.44 30.46
CA ASP A 427 6.06 13.36 30.73
C ASP A 427 5.42 13.90 29.45
N ARG A 428 6.24 14.29 28.47
CA ARG A 428 5.75 14.78 27.16
C ARG A 428 5.02 13.70 26.37
N LEU A 429 5.48 12.47 26.46
CA LEU A 429 4.81 11.31 25.84
C LEU A 429 3.45 11.06 26.49
N ASP A 430 3.37 11.11 27.81
CA ASP A 430 2.11 10.88 28.52
C ASP A 430 1.08 11.97 28.20
N ILE A 431 1.49 13.24 28.17
CA ILE A 431 0.66 14.36 27.71
C ILE A 431 0.13 14.11 26.28
N LEU A 432 1.00 13.71 25.37
CA LEU A 432 0.62 13.46 23.97
C LEU A 432 -0.28 12.23 23.84
N ARG A 433 0.00 11.15 24.57
CA ARG A 433 -0.83 9.94 24.60
C ARG A 433 -2.27 10.22 25.03
N ASP A 434 -2.43 11.03 26.07
CA ASP A 434 -3.76 11.39 26.56
C ASP A 434 -4.51 12.25 25.53
N ALA A 435 -3.85 13.23 24.93
CA ALA A 435 -4.46 14.06 23.89
C ALA A 435 -4.80 13.24 22.61
N ASP A 436 -3.92 12.34 22.16
CA ASP A 436 -4.15 11.46 21.02
C ASP A 436 -5.31 10.48 21.28
N ALA A 437 -5.39 9.92 22.48
CA ALA A 437 -6.48 9.04 22.87
C ALA A 437 -7.84 9.74 22.81
N ILE A 438 -7.95 10.95 23.37
CA ILE A 438 -9.17 11.76 23.32
C ILE A 438 -9.58 12.07 21.88
N ALA A 439 -8.62 12.49 21.04
CA ALA A 439 -8.92 12.82 19.66
C ALA A 439 -9.43 11.61 18.87
N ARG A 440 -8.82 10.44 19.06
CA ARG A 440 -9.26 9.18 18.41
C ARG A 440 -10.62 8.71 18.92
N GLU A 441 -10.87 8.76 20.24
CA GLU A 441 -12.18 8.40 20.81
C GLU A 441 -13.30 9.24 20.21
N GLU A 442 -13.12 10.56 20.11
CA GLU A 442 -14.12 11.45 19.53
C GLU A 442 -14.32 11.21 18.03
N LEU A 443 -13.25 10.88 17.29
CA LEU A 443 -13.33 10.53 15.87
C LEU A 443 -14.15 9.25 15.67
N THR A 444 -13.85 8.20 16.44
CA THR A 444 -14.58 6.92 16.40
C THR A 444 -16.05 7.10 16.82
N ARG A 445 -16.31 7.88 17.89
CA ARG A 445 -17.67 8.20 18.32
C ARG A 445 -18.48 8.95 17.25
N ALA A 446 -17.81 9.74 16.42
CA ALA A 446 -18.42 10.42 15.28
C ALA A 446 -18.59 9.51 14.04
N GLY A 447 -18.08 8.28 14.04
CA GLY A 447 -18.12 7.35 12.91
C GLY A 447 -17.25 7.74 11.74
N LEU A 448 -16.20 8.57 11.96
CA LEU A 448 -15.32 9.11 10.92
C LEU A 448 -13.94 8.44 10.86
N ASP A 449 -13.69 7.44 11.68
CA ASP A 449 -12.42 6.74 11.78
C ASP A 449 -11.99 6.03 10.48
N ARG A 450 -12.95 5.64 9.62
CA ARG A 450 -12.68 5.04 8.31
C ARG A 450 -12.51 6.04 7.17
N ASP A 451 -13.10 7.23 7.32
CA ASP A 451 -13.05 8.30 6.30
C ASP A 451 -11.74 9.10 6.38
N ILE A 452 -11.07 9.05 7.54
CA ILE A 452 -9.82 9.76 7.80
C ILE A 452 -8.65 8.81 7.63
N TRP A 453 -7.79 9.09 6.64
CA TRP A 453 -6.60 8.28 6.37
C TRP A 453 -5.67 8.20 7.59
N GLN A 454 -5.35 9.36 8.17
CA GLN A 454 -4.51 9.48 9.35
C GLN A 454 -4.87 10.74 10.13
N PHE A 455 -4.79 10.66 11.47
CA PHE A 455 -5.08 11.78 12.36
C PHE A 455 -3.93 12.01 13.35
N PRO A 456 -2.78 12.56 12.90
CA PRO A 456 -1.71 12.97 13.79
C PRO A 456 -2.18 14.02 14.80
N VAL A 457 -1.85 13.78 16.08
CA VAL A 457 -1.93 14.75 17.16
C VAL A 457 -0.50 15.10 17.53
N VAL A 458 -0.15 16.39 17.48
CA VAL A 458 1.25 16.86 17.61
C VAL A 458 1.37 17.79 18.82
N LEU A 459 2.31 17.49 19.71
CA LEU A 459 2.61 18.32 20.88
C LEU A 459 3.72 19.32 20.52
N LEU A 460 3.41 20.61 20.60
CA LEU A 460 4.42 21.67 20.48
C LEU A 460 5.10 21.88 21.84
N ALA A 461 5.98 20.93 22.20
CA ALA A 461 6.53 20.81 23.55
C ALA A 461 7.46 21.97 23.95
N ASP A 462 8.12 22.60 22.98
CA ASP A 462 9.01 23.73 23.22
C ASP A 462 8.30 25.10 23.10
N VAL A 463 6.99 25.09 22.83
CA VAL A 463 6.16 26.30 22.78
C VAL A 463 5.37 26.44 24.07
N ARG A 464 5.39 27.64 24.67
CA ARG A 464 4.55 28.00 25.81
C ARG A 464 3.41 28.90 25.37
N SER A 465 2.21 28.46 25.61
CA SER A 465 0.98 29.22 25.36
C SER A 465 0.41 29.76 26.67
N VAL A 466 -0.08 31.00 26.63
CA VAL A 466 -0.77 31.63 27.77
C VAL A 466 -2.23 31.19 27.74
N GLY A 467 -2.72 30.73 28.86
CA GLY A 467 -4.12 30.41 29.12
C GLY A 467 -4.66 31.15 30.33
N VAL A 468 -5.96 31.11 30.48
CA VAL A 468 -6.68 31.56 31.69
C VAL A 468 -7.55 30.41 32.19
N GLN A 469 -7.30 29.94 33.39
CA GLN A 469 -8.11 28.92 34.05
C GLN A 469 -8.55 29.45 35.42
N GLY A 470 -9.84 29.64 35.59
CA GLY A 470 -10.36 30.42 36.73
C GLY A 470 -9.88 31.87 36.67
N ASP A 471 -9.42 32.41 37.79
CA ASP A 471 -8.95 33.81 37.91
C ASP A 471 -7.45 33.97 37.72
N SER A 472 -6.72 32.91 37.29
CA SER A 472 -5.26 32.93 37.16
C SER A 472 -4.79 32.65 35.75
N ARG A 473 -3.62 33.26 35.40
CA ARG A 473 -2.89 32.92 34.16
C ARG A 473 -2.23 31.56 34.31
N THR A 474 -2.40 30.74 33.31
CA THR A 474 -1.72 29.45 33.17
C THR A 474 -0.78 29.46 31.97
N TYR A 475 0.24 28.60 32.01
CA TYR A 475 1.16 28.41 30.92
C TYR A 475 1.16 26.92 30.57
N GLY A 476 0.71 26.60 29.37
CA GLY A 476 0.62 25.24 28.88
C GLY A 476 1.21 25.08 27.50
N HIS A 477 1.10 23.91 26.92
CA HIS A 477 1.54 23.61 25.56
C HIS A 477 0.37 23.66 24.57
N PRO A 478 0.60 24.07 23.32
CA PRO A 478 -0.37 23.87 22.25
C PRO A 478 -0.31 22.45 21.72
N ILE A 479 -1.48 21.95 21.28
CA ILE A 479 -1.64 20.74 20.45
C ILE A 479 -2.08 21.15 19.05
N VAL A 480 -1.53 20.46 18.05
CA VAL A 480 -1.97 20.56 16.66
C VAL A 480 -2.69 19.27 16.28
N LEU A 481 -3.90 19.40 15.77
CA LEU A 481 -4.67 18.34 15.16
C LEU A 481 -4.43 18.37 13.64
N ARG A 482 -4.03 17.26 13.05
CA ARG A 482 -3.79 17.16 11.60
C ARG A 482 -4.59 16.00 10.99
N PRO A 483 -5.92 16.14 10.86
CA PRO A 483 -6.72 15.17 10.15
C PRO A 483 -6.46 15.26 8.65
N VAL A 484 -6.12 14.15 7.99
CA VAL A 484 -5.85 14.10 6.55
C VAL A 484 -6.63 12.99 5.87
N THR A 485 -7.05 13.28 4.64
CA THR A 485 -7.56 12.31 3.67
C THR A 485 -6.51 12.05 2.61
N SER A 486 -6.37 10.80 2.20
CA SER A 486 -5.45 10.37 1.15
C SER A 486 -5.91 9.01 0.63
N GLU A 487 -5.48 8.64 -0.58
CA GLU A 487 -5.65 7.30 -1.12
C GLU A 487 -4.35 6.47 -1.04
N ASP A 488 -3.21 7.12 -1.24
CA ASP A 488 -1.92 6.48 -1.42
C ASP A 488 -0.78 7.05 -0.55
N ALA A 489 -1.08 8.05 0.29
CA ALA A 489 -0.13 8.84 1.07
C ALA A 489 0.87 9.68 0.25
N MET A 490 0.89 9.60 -1.08
CA MET A 490 1.74 10.45 -1.93
C MET A 490 1.22 11.88 -1.96
N THR A 491 -0.10 12.01 -2.12
CA THR A 491 -0.84 13.27 -1.99
C THR A 491 -1.84 13.16 -0.84
N ALA A 492 -2.06 14.25 -0.12
CA ALA A 492 -3.06 14.32 0.94
C ALA A 492 -3.69 15.71 1.04
N ASP A 493 -4.97 15.76 1.33
CA ASP A 493 -5.63 17.01 1.72
C ASP A 493 -6.01 16.96 3.20
N TRP A 494 -6.19 18.12 3.84
CA TRP A 494 -6.70 18.17 5.19
C TRP A 494 -8.17 17.78 5.20
N ALA A 495 -8.55 16.95 6.16
CA ALA A 495 -9.93 16.51 6.32
C ALA A 495 -10.78 17.58 7.00
N ARG A 496 -11.92 17.90 6.40
CA ARG A 496 -12.85 18.92 6.89
C ARG A 496 -13.77 18.32 7.95
N LEU A 497 -13.24 18.18 9.16
CA LEU A 497 -14.01 17.67 10.29
C LEU A 497 -15.15 18.65 10.67
N PRO A 498 -16.33 18.15 11.11
CA PRO A 498 -17.41 18.98 11.64
C PRO A 498 -16.92 19.87 12.80
N PHE A 499 -17.33 21.14 12.81
CA PHE A 499 -16.91 22.09 13.83
C PHE A 499 -17.30 21.68 15.25
N ASP A 500 -18.45 21.04 15.43
CA ASP A 500 -18.90 20.52 16.71
C ASP A 500 -18.02 19.35 17.21
N LEU A 501 -17.48 18.52 16.31
CA LEU A 501 -16.49 17.52 16.65
C LEU A 501 -15.17 18.16 17.09
N LEU A 502 -14.67 19.14 16.34
CA LEU A 502 -13.46 19.89 16.71
C LEU A 502 -13.63 20.60 18.07
N GLN A 503 -14.81 21.15 18.33
CA GLN A 503 -15.15 21.76 19.62
C GLN A 503 -15.10 20.74 20.75
N ARG A 504 -15.71 19.55 20.58
CA ARG A 504 -15.67 18.49 21.60
C ARG A 504 -14.24 18.02 21.88
N ILE A 505 -13.44 17.75 20.82
CA ILE A 505 -12.05 17.35 20.97
C ILE A 505 -11.26 18.41 21.74
N SER A 506 -11.37 19.68 21.33
CA SER A 506 -10.67 20.79 21.98
C SER A 506 -11.09 20.94 23.45
N THR A 507 -12.39 20.88 23.74
CA THR A 507 -12.91 21.01 25.11
C THR A 507 -12.43 19.86 25.99
N ARG A 508 -12.48 18.62 25.50
CA ARG A 508 -11.99 17.48 26.26
C ARG A 508 -10.49 17.55 26.51
N ILE A 509 -9.68 17.81 25.49
CA ILE A 509 -8.22 17.88 25.64
C ILE A 509 -7.86 18.95 26.68
N THR A 510 -8.42 20.15 26.58
CA THR A 510 -8.07 21.25 27.52
C THR A 510 -8.61 21.04 28.94
N ASN A 511 -9.62 20.23 29.14
CA ASN A 511 -10.16 19.91 30.46
C ASN A 511 -9.52 18.69 31.11
N GLU A 512 -9.16 17.68 30.32
CA GLU A 512 -8.68 16.39 30.80
C GLU A 512 -7.14 16.34 30.87
N VAL A 513 -6.42 17.12 30.01
CA VAL A 513 -4.95 17.18 29.95
C VAL A 513 -4.47 18.54 30.44
N ARG A 514 -4.04 18.61 31.67
CA ARG A 514 -3.76 19.88 32.40
C ARG A 514 -2.66 20.74 31.77
N GLU A 515 -1.67 20.11 31.14
CA GLU A 515 -0.51 20.74 30.51
C GLU A 515 -0.85 21.40 29.19
N ILE A 516 -2.08 21.16 28.65
CA ILE A 516 -2.53 21.69 27.37
C ILE A 516 -3.58 22.77 27.61
N ASN A 517 -3.34 23.95 27.05
CA ASN A 517 -4.27 25.08 27.13
C ASN A 517 -4.69 25.64 25.76
N ARG A 518 -4.27 25.00 24.66
CA ARG A 518 -4.59 25.44 23.29
C ARG A 518 -4.62 24.25 22.32
N VAL A 519 -5.66 24.19 21.51
CA VAL A 519 -5.79 23.23 20.40
C VAL A 519 -5.92 24.01 19.11
N THR A 520 -5.16 23.60 18.08
CA THR A 520 -5.14 24.16 16.74
C THR A 520 -5.39 23.07 15.70
N VAL A 521 -5.75 23.45 14.48
CA VAL A 521 -5.92 22.51 13.35
C VAL A 521 -4.99 22.95 12.22
N ASP A 522 -4.22 22.00 11.68
CA ASP A 522 -3.41 22.19 10.49
C ASP A 522 -4.25 21.88 9.24
N ILE A 523 -4.38 22.92 8.38
CA ILE A 523 -5.18 22.90 7.15
C ILE A 523 -4.30 22.86 5.89
N THR A 524 -3.06 22.42 6.01
CA THR A 524 -2.11 22.36 4.89
C THR A 524 -2.26 21.04 4.11
N SER A 525 -2.31 21.13 2.78
CA SER A 525 -2.28 19.95 1.90
C SER A 525 -0.85 19.41 1.73
N LYS A 526 -0.73 18.18 1.23
CA LYS A 526 0.53 17.57 0.79
C LYS A 526 0.50 17.36 -0.73
N PRO A 527 1.39 17.98 -1.54
CA PRO A 527 2.32 19.02 -1.12
C PRO A 527 1.62 20.34 -0.75
N PRO A 528 2.25 21.36 -0.11
CA PRO A 528 3.69 21.42 0.23
C PRO A 528 4.04 20.78 1.59
N GLY A 529 3.06 20.55 2.48
CA GLY A 529 3.31 19.92 3.76
C GLY A 529 3.52 18.41 3.63
N THR A 530 4.00 17.77 4.71
CA THR A 530 4.00 16.31 4.87
C THR A 530 2.81 15.88 5.73
N ILE A 531 2.51 14.57 5.83
CA ILE A 531 1.45 14.08 6.73
C ILE A 531 1.92 14.21 8.18
N GLU A 532 3.11 13.68 8.51
CA GLU A 532 3.74 13.92 9.82
C GLU A 532 4.41 15.29 9.84
N TRP A 533 4.54 15.89 11.02
CA TRP A 533 5.15 17.21 11.21
C TRP A 533 6.69 17.15 11.32
N GLU A 534 7.22 16.05 11.85
CA GLU A 534 8.66 15.76 11.91
C GLU A 534 9.03 14.52 11.10
#